data_11ceb2e9dcb6d5e12285a3e4d593d491
#
_entry.id   11ceb2e9dcb6d5e12285a3e4d593d491
#
_cell.length_a   1.000
_cell.length_b   1.000
_cell.length_c   1.000
_cell.angle_alpha   90.00
_cell.angle_beta   90.00
_cell.angle_gamma   90.00
#
_symmetry.space_group_name_H-M   'P 1'
#
loop_
_entity.id
_entity.type
_entity.pdbx_description
1 polymer ?
#
loop_
_entity_poly.entity_id
_entity_poly.type
_entity_poly.pdbx_seq_one_letter_code
_entity_poly.pdbx_strand_id
1 'polypeptide(L)'
;LYSPQHSWGIRLFIHDTDGHNPHAHILLTVRPLNENGTWQYKTEKEYLCIKNGEEKGFTATEFKAAQKDGWEKQYRYKVGKKKVYMTASVAQEKGYDRIDKHPKSSRYGRQNPISEQWNSDEQLCIWRANWADTVNEMLAHNQINASIDHRSFADQGITEQPTIHEGYIAQNMEKKGMIA
;
A
#
# COMPACT_ATOMS: atom_id res chain seq x y z
N LEU A 1 8.99 -18.64 3.12
CA LEU A 1 8.25 -19.56 2.25
C LEU A 1 7.45 -18.73 1.26
N TYR A 2 7.99 -18.56 0.06
CA TYR A 2 7.35 -17.89 -1.05
C TYR A 2 6.13 -18.69 -1.50
N SER A 3 4.94 -18.14 -1.42
CA SER A 3 3.78 -18.73 -2.09
C SER A 3 3.93 -18.48 -3.59
N PRO A 4 4.00 -19.52 -4.44
CA PRO A 4 4.29 -19.37 -5.87
C PRO A 4 3.13 -18.82 -6.71
N GLN A 5 2.05 -18.33 -6.09
CA GLN A 5 0.80 -18.00 -6.78
C GLN A 5 0.69 -16.56 -7.30
N HIS A 6 1.68 -15.68 -7.03
CA HIS A 6 1.58 -14.29 -7.45
C HIS A 6 2.92 -13.78 -7.96
N SER A 7 2.98 -13.39 -9.21
CA SER A 7 4.15 -12.77 -9.83
C SER A 7 4.13 -11.26 -9.65
N TRP A 8 5.31 -10.67 -9.41
CA TRP A 8 5.52 -9.24 -9.31
C TRP A 8 6.50 -8.79 -10.37
N GLY A 9 6.29 -7.61 -10.92
CA GLY A 9 7.31 -6.97 -11.73
C GLY A 9 8.39 -6.40 -10.80
N ILE A 10 9.62 -6.90 -10.93
CA ILE A 10 10.77 -6.44 -10.14
C ILE A 10 11.76 -5.77 -11.08
N ARG A 11 12.27 -4.60 -10.69
CA ARG A 11 13.38 -3.95 -11.36
C ARG A 11 14.49 -3.72 -10.33
N LEU A 12 15.67 -4.26 -10.62
CA LEU A 12 16.85 -4.17 -9.75
C LEU A 12 17.90 -3.29 -10.42
N PHE A 13 18.46 -2.34 -9.67
CA PHE A 13 19.59 -1.52 -10.06
C PHE A 13 20.65 -1.64 -8.97
N ILE A 14 21.85 -2.00 -9.35
CA ILE A 14 23.01 -2.07 -8.44
C ILE A 14 23.91 -0.89 -8.75
N HIS A 15 24.26 -0.16 -7.72
CA HIS A 15 25.07 1.05 -7.81
C HIS A 15 26.33 0.93 -6.95
N ASP A 16 27.34 1.74 -7.30
CA ASP A 16 28.59 1.90 -6.56
C ASP A 16 29.31 0.58 -6.27
N THR A 17 29.53 -0.20 -7.33
CA THR A 17 30.22 -1.48 -7.25
C THR A 17 31.71 -1.33 -6.90
N ASP A 18 32.28 -0.12 -7.00
CA ASP A 18 33.69 0.19 -6.78
C ASP A 18 34.03 0.46 -5.30
N GLY A 19 33.05 0.30 -4.39
CA GLY A 19 33.39 -0.01 -3.03
C GLY A 19 33.20 1.05 -1.96
N HIS A 20 32.58 2.21 -2.22
CA HIS A 20 32.32 3.18 -1.14
C HIS A 20 31.00 2.93 -0.43
N ASN A 21 29.94 2.64 -1.19
CA ASN A 21 28.61 2.37 -0.67
C ASN A 21 27.83 1.47 -1.64
N PRO A 22 28.22 0.21 -1.80
CA PRO A 22 27.51 -0.72 -2.68
C PRO A 22 26.06 -0.88 -2.20
N HIS A 23 25.12 -0.54 -3.06
CA HIS A 23 23.70 -0.61 -2.73
C HIS A 23 22.84 -0.99 -3.93
N ALA A 24 21.66 -1.50 -3.65
CA ALA A 24 20.69 -1.88 -4.66
C ALA A 24 19.37 -1.10 -4.49
N HIS A 25 18.85 -0.59 -5.60
CA HIS A 25 17.49 -0.08 -5.67
C HIS A 25 16.57 -1.17 -6.22
N ILE A 26 15.60 -1.57 -5.43
CA ILE A 26 14.62 -2.59 -5.81
C ILE A 26 13.26 -1.92 -5.97
N LEU A 27 12.78 -1.85 -7.22
CA LEU A 27 11.46 -1.32 -7.51
C LEU A 27 10.48 -2.47 -7.70
N LEU A 28 9.46 -2.51 -6.86
CA LEU A 28 8.38 -3.49 -6.92
C LEU A 28 7.11 -2.84 -7.46
N THR A 29 6.33 -3.61 -8.21
CA THR A 29 5.01 -3.14 -8.65
C THR A 29 4.02 -3.23 -7.50
N VAL A 30 3.13 -2.24 -7.39
CA VAL A 30 2.08 -2.20 -6.34
C VAL A 30 0.97 -3.21 -6.62
N ARG A 31 0.81 -3.62 -7.89
CA ARG A 31 -0.24 -4.56 -8.31
C ARG A 31 0.37 -5.92 -8.60
N PRO A 32 -0.20 -7.00 -8.06
CA PRO A 32 0.23 -8.34 -8.43
C PRO A 32 -0.18 -8.69 -9.85
N LEU A 33 0.52 -9.64 -10.44
CA LEU A 33 0.15 -10.29 -11.69
C LEU A 33 -0.61 -11.58 -11.40
N ASN A 34 -1.57 -11.90 -12.24
CA ASN A 34 -2.16 -13.22 -12.31
C ASN A 34 -1.17 -14.21 -12.96
N GLU A 35 -1.42 -15.50 -12.83
CA GLU A 35 -0.61 -16.56 -13.45
C GLU A 35 -0.50 -16.42 -14.99
N ASN A 36 -1.52 -15.85 -15.62
CA ASN A 36 -1.54 -15.57 -17.05
C ASN A 36 -0.83 -14.26 -17.46
N GLY A 37 -0.14 -13.60 -16.53
CA GLY A 37 0.59 -12.35 -16.78
C GLY A 37 -0.26 -11.09 -16.88
N THR A 38 -1.56 -11.15 -16.57
CA THR A 38 -2.41 -9.96 -16.52
C THR A 38 -2.37 -9.29 -15.15
N TRP A 39 -2.49 -7.96 -15.14
CA TRP A 39 -2.47 -7.20 -13.89
C TRP A 39 -3.76 -7.38 -13.10
N GLN A 40 -3.63 -7.68 -11.80
CA GLN A 40 -4.74 -7.59 -10.87
C GLN A 40 -5.10 -6.13 -10.57
N TYR A 41 -6.31 -5.91 -10.07
CA TYR A 41 -6.72 -4.58 -9.62
C TYR A 41 -6.00 -4.21 -8.32
N LYS A 42 -5.53 -2.96 -8.22
CA LYS A 42 -5.03 -2.40 -6.95
C LYS A 42 -6.18 -2.22 -5.95
N THR A 43 -7.32 -1.74 -6.45
CA THR A 43 -8.51 -1.44 -5.64
C THR A 43 -9.73 -1.95 -6.40
N GLU A 44 -10.54 -2.77 -5.77
CA GLU A 44 -11.81 -3.22 -6.31
C GLU A 44 -12.87 -2.15 -6.04
N LYS A 45 -13.57 -1.73 -7.09
CA LYS A 45 -14.63 -0.73 -6.98
C LYS A 45 -15.88 -1.33 -6.36
N GLU A 46 -16.44 -0.64 -5.38
CA GLU A 46 -17.64 -1.04 -4.68
C GLU A 46 -18.80 -0.09 -4.93
N TYR A 47 -20.02 -0.58 -4.72
CA TYR A 47 -21.21 0.25 -4.56
C TYR A 47 -21.29 0.68 -3.11
N LEU A 48 -21.49 1.97 -2.84
CA LEU A 48 -21.92 2.40 -1.52
C LEU A 48 -23.40 2.06 -1.40
N CYS A 49 -23.76 1.29 -0.39
CA CYS A 49 -25.13 0.86 -0.12
C CYS A 49 -25.54 1.24 1.29
N ILE A 50 -26.84 1.33 1.49
CA ILE A 50 -27.44 1.64 2.80
C ILE A 50 -28.58 0.66 3.10
N LYS A 51 -28.70 0.28 4.39
CA LYS A 51 -29.83 -0.47 4.94
C LYS A 51 -30.04 -0.05 6.38
N ASN A 52 -31.24 0.37 6.74
CA ASN A 52 -31.59 0.79 8.11
C ASN A 52 -30.65 1.83 8.74
N GLY A 53 -30.07 2.72 7.91
CA GLY A 53 -29.14 3.75 8.37
C GLY A 53 -27.67 3.30 8.43
N GLU A 54 -27.38 2.03 8.23
CA GLU A 54 -26.00 1.50 8.12
C GLU A 54 -25.51 1.61 6.68
N GLU A 55 -24.29 2.12 6.49
CA GLU A 55 -23.65 2.21 5.18
C GLU A 55 -22.57 1.14 5.04
N LYS A 56 -22.53 0.48 3.86
CA LYS A 56 -21.53 -0.55 3.55
C LYS A 56 -21.21 -0.59 2.06
N GLY A 57 -19.94 -0.89 1.74
CA GLY A 57 -19.48 -1.14 0.37
C GLY A 57 -19.72 -2.60 -0.03
N PHE A 58 -20.19 -2.81 -1.27
CA PHE A 58 -20.33 -4.13 -1.87
C PHE A 58 -19.77 -4.16 -3.29
N THR A 59 -19.03 -5.20 -3.62
CA THR A 59 -18.67 -5.49 -5.00
C THR A 59 -19.92 -5.80 -5.82
N ALA A 60 -19.79 -5.86 -7.15
CA ALA A 60 -20.93 -6.17 -8.01
C ALA A 60 -21.51 -7.56 -7.74
N THR A 61 -20.67 -8.50 -7.37
CA THR A 61 -21.08 -9.89 -7.08
C THR A 61 -21.79 -9.97 -5.71
N GLU A 62 -21.21 -9.37 -4.70
CA GLU A 62 -21.79 -9.32 -3.35
C GLU A 62 -23.13 -8.57 -3.31
N PHE A 63 -23.24 -7.49 -4.10
CA PHE A 63 -24.46 -6.71 -4.14
C PHE A 63 -25.69 -7.51 -4.63
N LYS A 64 -25.49 -8.50 -5.50
CA LYS A 64 -26.62 -9.36 -5.94
C LYS A 64 -27.27 -10.13 -4.78
N ALA A 65 -26.46 -10.55 -3.80
CA ALA A 65 -26.97 -11.18 -2.59
C ALA A 65 -27.50 -10.11 -1.60
N ALA A 66 -26.74 -9.06 -1.35
CA ALA A 66 -27.09 -7.96 -0.44
C ALA A 66 -28.41 -7.27 -0.83
N GLN A 67 -28.70 -7.15 -2.12
CA GLN A 67 -29.97 -6.59 -2.60
C GLN A 67 -31.20 -7.39 -2.15
N LYS A 68 -31.07 -8.72 -2.10
CA LYS A 68 -32.15 -9.59 -1.59
C LYS A 68 -32.38 -9.40 -0.09
N ASP A 69 -31.31 -9.01 0.62
CA ASP A 69 -31.37 -8.68 2.05
C ASP A 69 -31.83 -7.25 2.34
N GLY A 70 -32.23 -6.49 1.32
CA GLY A 70 -32.76 -5.13 1.47
C GLY A 70 -31.72 -4.02 1.49
N TRP A 71 -30.48 -4.28 1.03
CA TRP A 71 -29.50 -3.22 0.79
C TRP A 71 -29.80 -2.47 -0.48
N GLU A 72 -29.79 -1.13 -0.41
CA GLU A 72 -30.02 -0.23 -1.54
C GLU A 72 -28.76 0.53 -1.91
N LYS A 73 -28.50 0.70 -3.22
CA LYS A 73 -27.39 1.52 -3.71
C LYS A 73 -27.66 2.99 -3.46
N GLN A 74 -26.63 3.68 -3.05
CA GLN A 74 -26.61 5.14 -3.00
C GLN A 74 -25.92 5.72 -4.27
N TYR A 75 -26.40 6.88 -4.66
CA TYR A 75 -25.85 7.67 -5.76
C TYR A 75 -25.64 9.10 -5.29
N ARG A 76 -24.79 9.86 -5.97
CA ARG A 76 -24.63 11.26 -5.66
C ARG A 76 -25.70 12.09 -6.35
N TYR A 77 -26.34 12.95 -5.57
CA TYR A 77 -27.35 13.90 -6.02
C TYR A 77 -26.94 15.33 -5.68
N LYS A 78 -27.45 16.29 -6.49
CA LYS A 78 -27.22 17.70 -6.23
C LYS A 78 -28.28 18.22 -5.27
N VAL A 79 -27.83 18.73 -4.12
CA VAL A 79 -28.71 19.35 -3.12
C VAL A 79 -28.19 20.77 -2.89
N GLY A 80 -28.78 21.74 -3.61
CA GLY A 80 -28.26 23.09 -3.66
C GLY A 80 -26.83 23.14 -4.22
N LYS A 81 -25.88 23.62 -3.42
CA LYS A 81 -24.43 23.64 -3.78
C LYS A 81 -23.67 22.37 -3.37
N LYS A 82 -24.30 21.46 -2.63
CA LYS A 82 -23.64 20.26 -2.08
C LYS A 82 -23.95 19.02 -2.92
N LYS A 83 -23.06 18.04 -2.83
CA LYS A 83 -23.24 16.69 -3.39
C LYS A 83 -23.44 15.71 -2.24
N VAL A 84 -24.61 15.07 -2.21
CA VAL A 84 -25.00 14.17 -1.12
C VAL A 84 -25.29 12.78 -1.66
N TYR A 85 -24.91 11.76 -0.91
CA TYR A 85 -25.25 10.38 -1.21
C TYR A 85 -26.61 10.03 -0.64
N MET A 86 -27.45 9.43 -1.44
CA MET A 86 -28.76 8.91 -1.02
C MET A 86 -29.26 7.84 -2.00
N THR A 87 -30.28 7.10 -1.61
CA THR A 87 -30.93 6.12 -2.49
C THR A 87 -31.74 6.80 -3.59
N ALA A 88 -32.04 6.06 -4.65
CA ALA A 88 -32.85 6.59 -5.75
C ALA A 88 -34.26 6.93 -5.30
N SER A 89 -34.83 6.14 -4.39
CA SER A 89 -36.17 6.35 -3.81
C SER A 89 -36.27 7.70 -3.08
N VAL A 90 -35.35 7.95 -2.17
CA VAL A 90 -35.29 9.22 -1.40
C VAL A 90 -35.05 10.44 -2.30
N ALA A 91 -34.21 10.29 -3.31
CA ALA A 91 -33.93 11.39 -4.24
C ALA A 91 -35.14 11.71 -5.13
N GLN A 92 -35.89 10.71 -5.57
CA GLN A 92 -37.08 10.87 -6.37
C GLN A 92 -38.18 11.58 -5.57
N GLU A 93 -38.39 11.18 -4.31
CA GLU A 93 -39.35 11.82 -3.40
C GLU A 93 -39.02 13.32 -3.20
N LYS A 94 -37.74 13.67 -3.11
CA LYS A 94 -37.26 15.03 -2.89
C LYS A 94 -37.01 15.83 -4.17
N GLY A 95 -37.18 15.25 -5.35
CA GLY A 95 -36.99 15.90 -6.64
C GLY A 95 -35.52 16.30 -6.93
N TYR A 96 -34.55 15.54 -6.45
CA TYR A 96 -33.15 15.84 -6.66
C TYR A 96 -32.56 15.19 -7.92
N ASP A 97 -31.70 15.93 -8.62
CA ASP A 97 -31.04 15.47 -9.84
C ASP A 97 -29.81 14.63 -9.53
N ARG A 98 -29.73 13.47 -10.19
CA ARG A 98 -28.58 12.58 -10.10
C ARG A 98 -27.38 13.11 -10.86
N ILE A 99 -26.22 13.14 -10.20
CA ILE A 99 -24.97 13.62 -10.80
C ILE A 99 -24.20 12.48 -11.50
N ASP A 100 -24.10 11.31 -10.86
CA ASP A 100 -23.28 10.23 -11.36
C ASP A 100 -24.10 9.17 -12.09
N LYS A 101 -23.67 8.82 -13.31
CA LYS A 101 -24.23 7.69 -14.06
C LYS A 101 -23.85 6.34 -13.44
N HIS A 102 -22.64 6.26 -12.86
CA HIS A 102 -22.07 5.02 -12.33
C HIS A 102 -21.93 5.09 -10.80
N PRO A 103 -22.59 4.18 -10.07
CA PRO A 103 -22.55 4.19 -8.59
C PRO A 103 -21.25 3.64 -8.00
N LYS A 104 -20.44 2.94 -8.82
CA LYS A 104 -19.17 2.39 -8.36
C LYS A 104 -18.12 3.47 -8.26
N SER A 105 -17.43 3.52 -7.12
CA SER A 105 -16.34 4.45 -6.88
C SER A 105 -15.14 3.73 -6.26
N SER A 106 -13.93 4.11 -6.68
CA SER A 106 -12.71 3.70 -6.00
C SER A 106 -12.55 4.34 -4.62
N ARG A 107 -13.31 5.38 -4.32
CA ARG A 107 -13.32 6.01 -2.99
C ARG A 107 -13.87 5.08 -1.90
N TYR A 108 -14.76 4.16 -2.28
CA TYR A 108 -15.35 3.16 -1.40
C TYR A 108 -14.89 1.75 -1.76
N GLY A 109 -13.87 1.65 -2.63
CA GLY A 109 -13.32 0.36 -3.02
C GLY A 109 -12.43 -0.22 -1.94
N ARG A 110 -12.46 -1.53 -1.81
CA ARG A 110 -11.48 -2.24 -0.98
C ARG A 110 -10.17 -2.42 -1.71
N GLN A 111 -9.08 -2.38 -1.00
CA GLN A 111 -7.78 -2.69 -1.57
C GLN A 111 -7.67 -4.18 -1.91
N ASN A 112 -6.83 -4.50 -2.88
CA ASN A 112 -6.47 -5.90 -3.12
C ASN A 112 -5.71 -6.41 -1.89
N PRO A 113 -6.16 -7.52 -1.25
CA PRO A 113 -5.54 -8.02 -0.01
C PRO A 113 -4.04 -8.30 -0.14
N ILE A 114 -3.60 -8.73 -1.33
CA ILE A 114 -2.17 -8.96 -1.60
C ILE A 114 -1.41 -7.64 -1.62
N SER A 115 -1.96 -6.61 -2.27
CA SER A 115 -1.35 -5.28 -2.28
C SER A 115 -1.35 -4.65 -0.89
N GLU A 116 -2.37 -4.89 -0.08
CA GLU A 116 -2.47 -4.42 1.30
C GLU A 116 -1.40 -5.09 2.18
N GLN A 117 -1.29 -6.41 2.11
CA GLN A 117 -0.24 -7.15 2.82
C GLN A 117 1.16 -6.65 2.44
N TRP A 118 1.44 -6.46 1.15
CA TRP A 118 2.76 -6.01 0.67
C TRP A 118 3.11 -4.59 1.11
N ASN A 119 2.14 -3.77 1.44
CA ASN A 119 2.35 -2.41 1.94
C ASN A 119 2.21 -2.31 3.48
N SER A 120 2.11 -3.45 4.17
CA SER A 120 2.01 -3.47 5.62
C SER A 120 3.38 -3.34 6.30
N ASP A 121 3.38 -2.82 7.53
CA ASP A 121 4.59 -2.73 8.35
C ASP A 121 5.11 -4.13 8.72
N GLU A 122 4.23 -5.10 8.90
CA GLU A 122 4.59 -6.50 9.15
C GLU A 122 5.41 -7.08 7.99
N GLN A 123 4.99 -6.82 6.75
CA GLN A 123 5.71 -7.28 5.58
C GLN A 123 7.09 -6.61 5.47
N LEU A 124 7.19 -5.34 5.82
CA LEU A 124 8.47 -4.64 5.88
C LEU A 124 9.41 -5.28 6.92
N CYS A 125 8.90 -5.61 8.10
CA CYS A 125 9.68 -6.31 9.14
C CYS A 125 10.17 -7.67 8.66
N ILE A 126 9.30 -8.45 7.97
CA ILE A 126 9.68 -9.74 7.38
C ILE A 126 10.80 -9.57 6.35
N TRP A 127 10.73 -8.59 5.46
CA TRP A 127 11.78 -8.34 4.49
C TRP A 127 13.10 -7.95 5.14
N ARG A 128 13.06 -7.10 6.17
CA ARG A 128 14.25 -6.68 6.92
C ARG A 128 14.91 -7.88 7.61
N ALA A 129 14.13 -8.74 8.25
CA ALA A 129 14.64 -9.96 8.88
C ALA A 129 15.29 -10.89 7.87
N ASN A 130 14.57 -11.23 6.78
CA ASN A 130 15.09 -12.11 5.73
C ASN A 130 16.36 -11.56 5.08
N TRP A 131 16.44 -10.24 4.91
CA TRP A 131 17.64 -9.59 4.38
C TRP A 131 18.82 -9.75 5.34
N ALA A 132 18.62 -9.50 6.64
CA ALA A 132 19.67 -9.67 7.64
C ALA A 132 20.16 -11.14 7.69
N ASP A 133 19.24 -12.10 7.68
CA ASP A 133 19.58 -13.52 7.67
C ASP A 133 20.41 -13.88 6.43
N THR A 134 19.97 -13.45 5.24
CA THR A 134 20.70 -13.70 4.00
C THR A 134 22.11 -13.10 4.02
N VAL A 135 22.23 -11.85 4.50
CA VAL A 135 23.56 -11.20 4.61
C VAL A 135 24.44 -11.95 5.60
N ASN A 136 23.91 -12.32 6.77
CA ASN A 136 24.66 -13.05 7.80
C ASN A 136 25.11 -14.43 7.32
N GLU A 137 24.27 -15.15 6.59
CA GLU A 137 24.66 -16.42 5.92
C GLU A 137 25.81 -16.20 4.94
N MET A 138 25.76 -15.14 4.13
CA MET A 138 26.81 -14.85 3.18
C MET A 138 28.12 -14.42 3.84
N LEU A 139 28.04 -13.63 4.93
CA LEU A 139 29.21 -13.25 5.74
C LEU A 139 29.86 -14.49 6.34
N ALA A 140 29.09 -15.39 6.93
CA ALA A 140 29.59 -16.65 7.49
C ALA A 140 30.21 -17.56 6.42
N HIS A 141 29.57 -17.69 5.26
CA HIS A 141 30.09 -18.47 4.14
C HIS A 141 31.46 -17.96 3.67
N ASN A 142 31.65 -16.65 3.67
CA ASN A 142 32.92 -16.02 3.30
C ASN A 142 33.91 -15.84 4.47
N GLN A 143 33.63 -16.45 5.63
CA GLN A 143 34.47 -16.40 6.84
C GLN A 143 34.72 -14.96 7.34
N ILE A 144 33.79 -14.04 7.10
CA ILE A 144 33.86 -12.66 7.58
C ILE A 144 33.23 -12.63 8.98
N ASN A 145 34.01 -12.24 9.97
CA ASN A 145 33.54 -12.11 11.35
C ASN A 145 32.79 -10.77 11.57
N ALA A 146 31.63 -10.66 10.94
CA ALA A 146 30.72 -9.54 11.08
C ALA A 146 29.27 -10.05 10.99
N SER A 147 28.33 -9.29 11.55
CA SER A 147 26.90 -9.57 11.44
C SER A 147 26.11 -8.29 11.43
N ILE A 148 24.92 -8.34 10.85
CA ILE A 148 23.94 -7.25 10.88
C ILE A 148 22.69 -7.67 11.65
N ASP A 149 22.04 -6.73 12.31
CA ASP A 149 20.74 -6.90 12.95
C ASP A 149 19.74 -5.90 12.34
N HIS A 150 18.57 -6.39 11.95
CA HIS A 150 17.54 -5.60 11.29
C HIS A 150 16.70 -4.77 12.26
N ARG A 151 16.80 -5.03 13.57
CA ARG A 151 16.01 -4.37 14.62
C ARG A 151 16.52 -2.95 14.87
N SER A 152 15.69 -2.10 15.45
CA SER A 152 16.13 -0.79 15.92
C SER A 152 17.15 -0.90 17.06
N PHE A 153 17.96 0.13 17.28
CA PHE A 153 18.91 0.17 18.40
C PHE A 153 18.21 -0.03 19.75
N ALA A 154 17.01 0.54 19.89
CA ALA A 154 16.21 0.36 21.10
C ALA A 154 15.82 -1.11 21.33
N ASP A 155 15.39 -1.81 20.29
CA ASP A 155 15.02 -3.24 20.36
C ASP A 155 16.22 -4.16 20.59
N GLN A 156 17.41 -3.71 20.19
CA GLN A 156 18.68 -4.39 20.45
C GLN A 156 19.22 -4.09 21.86
N GLY A 157 18.60 -3.18 22.61
CA GLY A 157 19.08 -2.73 23.93
C GLY A 157 20.30 -1.79 23.84
N ILE A 158 20.58 -1.22 22.68
CA ILE A 158 21.67 -0.27 22.45
C ILE A 158 21.17 1.12 22.82
N THR A 159 21.90 1.80 23.70
CA THR A 159 21.54 3.14 24.21
C THR A 159 22.04 4.28 23.31
N GLU A 160 22.88 3.97 22.35
CA GLU A 160 23.39 4.94 21.38
C GLU A 160 22.28 5.45 20.47
N GLN A 161 22.32 6.73 20.16
CA GLN A 161 21.40 7.33 19.20
C GLN A 161 21.81 6.96 17.77
N PRO A 162 20.86 6.56 16.92
CA PRO A 162 21.15 6.35 15.50
C PRO A 162 21.65 7.63 14.85
N THR A 163 22.55 7.51 13.91
CA THR A 163 23.00 8.65 13.10
C THR A 163 21.83 9.24 12.31
N ILE A 164 21.71 10.55 12.31
CA ILE A 164 20.73 11.26 11.49
C ILE A 164 21.26 11.31 10.07
N HIS A 165 20.47 10.85 9.11
CA HIS A 165 20.81 10.99 7.69
C HIS A 165 20.69 12.47 7.28
N GLU A 166 21.81 13.12 7.18
CA GLU A 166 21.88 14.47 6.62
C GLU A 166 21.79 14.38 5.10
N GLY A 167 20.78 15.00 4.52
CA GLY A 167 20.63 15.05 3.07
C GLY A 167 21.80 15.77 2.40
N TYR A 168 22.08 15.46 1.14
CA TYR A 168 23.16 16.07 0.32
C TYR A 168 23.19 17.60 0.41
N ILE A 169 22.04 18.25 0.52
CA ILE A 169 21.94 19.71 0.62
C ILE A 169 22.54 20.19 1.95
N ALA A 170 22.19 19.57 3.08
CA ALA A 170 22.71 19.93 4.39
C ALA A 170 24.24 19.75 4.46
N GLN A 171 24.73 18.60 4.00
CA GLN A 171 26.16 18.32 3.94
C GLN A 171 26.94 19.34 3.08
N ASN A 172 26.37 19.78 1.95
CA ASN A 172 26.99 20.81 1.12
C ASN A 172 26.96 22.21 1.76
N MET A 173 25.92 22.49 2.55
CA MET A 173 25.87 23.76 3.30
C MET A 173 26.93 23.76 4.40
N GLU A 174 27.09 22.69 5.15
CA GLU A 174 28.14 22.55 6.17
C GLU A 174 29.53 22.65 5.59
N LYS A 175 29.82 21.98 4.46
CA LYS A 175 31.09 22.09 3.74
C LYS A 175 31.43 23.52 3.30
N LYS A 176 30.42 24.37 3.12
CA LYS A 176 30.54 25.79 2.79
C LYS A 176 30.55 26.70 4.02
N GLY A 177 30.53 26.13 5.25
CA GLY A 177 30.48 26.89 6.48
C GLY A 177 29.13 27.59 6.73
N MET A 178 28.05 27.10 6.09
CA MET A 178 26.69 27.61 6.28
C MET A 178 25.95 26.68 7.28
N ILE A 179 25.13 27.25 8.16
CA ILE A 179 24.29 26.48 9.07
C ILE A 179 23.10 25.93 8.26
N ALA A 180 22.87 24.60 8.35
CA ALA A 180 21.78 23.90 7.69
C ALA A 180 20.47 24.02 8.49
#